data_2a448d490165747e8bd6ebc180e61cb8
#
_entry.id   2a448d490165747e8bd6ebc180e61cb8
#
_cell.length_a   1.000
_cell.length_b   1.000
_cell.length_c   1.000
_cell.angle_alpha   90.00
_cell.angle_beta   90.00
_cell.angle_gamma   90.00
#
_symmetry.space_group_name_H-M   'P 1'
#
loop_
_entity.id
_entity.type
_entity.pdbx_description
1 polymer ?
#
loop_
_entity_poly.entity_id
_entity_poly.type
_entity_poly.pdbx_seq_one_letter_code
_entity_poly.pdbx_strand_id
1 'polypeptide(L)'
;MWARAVLLVVLTLIGPAPAQSPPVVPYPRDYKTSLVKYAVVDRSDGLSRDLYASRDAVEALKRDPRLQEFPVGVLFALDVYSARLVGRDPKTRAPRFEVTSQDHLVRSKDERTLHLMQKIQPGFGSQNWAFGGFDPVTAEPLKLQLPGDCLLCHQAAVMSDMAFSMNLLKRFVASGAVQYSFCPQPGRQSSPFQ
;
A
#
# COMPACT_ATOMS: atom_id res chain seq x y z
N MET A 1 31.08 -47.27 -50.06
CA MET A 1 30.10 -46.15 -50.18
C MET A 1 29.67 -45.77 -48.79
N TRP A 2 30.15 -44.63 -48.29
CA TRP A 2 29.83 -44.14 -46.94
C TRP A 2 28.91 -42.94 -47.07
N ALA A 3 27.65 -43.06 -46.64
CA ALA A 3 26.67 -42.01 -46.60
C ALA A 3 26.91 -41.13 -45.34
N ARG A 4 27.28 -39.87 -45.53
CA ARG A 4 27.40 -38.88 -44.48
C ARG A 4 26.01 -38.30 -44.20
N ALA A 5 25.43 -38.63 -43.01
CA ALA A 5 24.24 -37.97 -42.50
C ALA A 5 24.62 -36.55 -41.99
N VAL A 6 24.04 -35.53 -42.60
CA VAL A 6 24.14 -34.12 -42.15
C VAL A 6 23.04 -33.89 -41.12
N LEU A 7 23.44 -33.68 -39.86
CA LEU A 7 22.51 -33.34 -38.79
C LEU A 7 22.26 -31.81 -38.83
N LEU A 8 21.06 -31.42 -39.26
CA LEU A 8 20.62 -30.01 -39.25
C LEU A 8 20.13 -29.65 -37.83
N VAL A 9 20.94 -28.90 -37.07
CA VAL A 9 20.53 -28.33 -35.78
C VAL A 9 19.74 -27.07 -36.05
N VAL A 10 18.41 -27.09 -35.83
CA VAL A 10 17.55 -25.91 -35.88
C VAL A 10 17.64 -25.21 -34.53
N LEU A 11 18.42 -24.14 -34.43
CA LEU A 11 18.42 -23.21 -33.29
C LEU A 11 17.13 -22.39 -33.35
N THR A 12 16.14 -22.73 -32.54
CA THR A 12 14.99 -21.84 -32.29
C THR A 12 15.43 -20.70 -31.39
N LEU A 13 15.53 -19.48 -31.95
CA LEU A 13 15.74 -18.23 -31.20
C LEU A 13 14.48 -17.97 -30.36
N ILE A 14 14.51 -18.34 -29.07
CA ILE A 14 13.51 -17.92 -28.10
C ILE A 14 13.80 -16.44 -27.81
N GLY A 15 13.09 -15.53 -28.50
CA GLY A 15 13.11 -14.11 -28.20
C GLY A 15 12.63 -13.86 -26.75
N PRO A 16 13.12 -12.80 -26.10
CA PRO A 16 12.62 -12.43 -24.77
C PRO A 16 11.11 -12.18 -24.86
N ALA A 17 10.37 -12.84 -23.97
CA ALA A 17 8.93 -12.60 -23.84
C ALA A 17 8.68 -11.12 -23.53
N PRO A 18 7.68 -10.47 -24.14
CA PRO A 18 7.36 -9.08 -23.83
C PRO A 18 7.08 -8.96 -22.34
N ALA A 19 7.73 -7.98 -21.69
CA ALA A 19 7.50 -7.68 -20.29
C ALA A 19 6.01 -7.34 -20.09
N GLN A 20 5.28 -8.21 -19.42
CA GLN A 20 3.87 -7.96 -19.11
C GLN A 20 3.77 -6.76 -18.17
N SER A 21 2.91 -5.79 -18.50
CA SER A 21 2.59 -4.71 -17.59
C SER A 21 2.07 -5.30 -16.29
N PRO A 22 2.55 -4.80 -15.13
CA PRO A 22 2.09 -5.33 -13.85
C PRO A 22 0.58 -5.18 -13.73
N PRO A 23 -0.12 -6.15 -13.11
CA PRO A 23 -1.56 -6.10 -12.95
C PRO A 23 -1.94 -4.88 -12.12
N VAL A 24 -2.96 -4.15 -12.58
CA VAL A 24 -3.50 -2.97 -11.89
C VAL A 24 -4.70 -3.39 -11.07
N VAL A 25 -4.74 -2.99 -9.81
CA VAL A 25 -5.92 -3.21 -8.95
C VAL A 25 -7.06 -2.33 -9.46
N PRO A 26 -8.26 -2.88 -9.73
CA PRO A 26 -9.40 -2.07 -10.15
C PRO A 26 -9.87 -1.17 -8.99
N TYR A 27 -10.43 0.01 -9.33
CA TYR A 27 -10.99 0.93 -8.33
C TYR A 27 -12.24 0.33 -7.64
N PRO A 28 -12.22 0.09 -6.31
CA PRO A 28 -13.38 -0.42 -5.58
C PRO A 28 -14.28 0.74 -5.15
N ARG A 29 -15.40 0.97 -5.83
CA ARG A 29 -16.30 2.11 -5.59
C ARG A 29 -16.87 2.18 -4.17
N ASP A 30 -17.00 1.03 -3.52
CA ASP A 30 -17.61 0.86 -2.19
C ASP A 30 -16.57 0.57 -1.09
N TYR A 31 -15.28 0.84 -1.32
CA TYR A 31 -14.20 0.45 -0.40
C TYR A 31 -14.43 0.86 1.07
N LYS A 32 -15.09 1.99 1.31
CA LYS A 32 -15.36 2.48 2.68
C LYS A 32 -16.38 1.64 3.44
N THR A 33 -17.24 0.91 2.74
CA THR A 33 -18.28 0.05 3.32
C THR A 33 -17.96 -1.43 3.18
N SER A 34 -17.23 -1.83 2.14
CA SER A 34 -16.83 -3.21 1.88
C SER A 34 -15.57 -3.60 2.66
N LEU A 35 -14.64 -2.66 2.89
CA LEU A 35 -13.43 -2.89 3.67
C LEU A 35 -13.60 -2.47 5.13
N VAL A 36 -12.74 -3.01 5.98
CA VAL A 36 -12.69 -2.71 7.41
C VAL A 36 -11.66 -1.63 7.67
N LYS A 37 -12.07 -0.46 8.19
CA LYS A 37 -11.13 0.57 8.66
C LYS A 37 -10.49 0.07 9.96
N TYR A 38 -9.17 -0.05 9.98
CA TYR A 38 -8.45 -0.58 11.13
C TYR A 38 -7.49 0.43 11.77
N ALA A 39 -7.07 1.48 11.04
CA ALA A 39 -6.17 2.48 11.61
C ALA A 39 -6.34 3.86 10.97
N VAL A 40 -5.89 4.87 11.72
CA VAL A 40 -5.62 6.23 11.27
C VAL A 40 -4.16 6.53 11.55
N VAL A 41 -3.46 7.07 10.56
CA VAL A 41 -2.04 7.45 10.70
C VAL A 41 -1.85 8.90 10.27
N ASP A 42 -1.51 9.75 11.22
CA ASP A 42 -1.13 11.13 10.98
C ASP A 42 0.39 11.26 10.88
N ARG A 43 0.85 12.18 10.03
CA ARG A 43 2.27 12.41 9.77
C ARG A 43 2.65 13.87 9.99
N SER A 44 3.87 14.09 10.43
CA SER A 44 4.40 15.44 10.65
C SER A 44 4.55 16.28 9.38
N ASP A 45 4.52 15.67 8.19
CA ASP A 45 4.49 16.37 6.90
C ASP A 45 3.08 16.84 6.47
N GLY A 46 2.07 16.66 7.34
CA GLY A 46 0.72 17.11 7.09
C GLY A 46 -0.13 16.13 6.28
N LEU A 47 0.25 14.87 6.19
CA LEU A 47 -0.60 13.82 5.63
C LEU A 47 -1.32 13.06 6.74
N SER A 48 -2.62 12.85 6.56
CA SER A 48 -3.44 11.96 7.39
C SER A 48 -3.97 10.82 6.54
N ARG A 49 -3.99 9.62 7.07
CA ARG A 49 -4.30 8.40 6.31
C ARG A 49 -5.31 7.55 7.05
N ASP A 50 -6.36 7.13 6.34
CA ASP A 50 -7.23 6.05 6.77
C ASP A 50 -6.77 4.74 6.14
N LEU A 51 -6.57 3.72 6.96
CA LEU A 51 -6.12 2.41 6.52
C LEU A 51 -7.27 1.42 6.61
N TYR A 52 -7.49 0.74 5.49
CA TYR A 52 -8.53 -0.28 5.34
C TYR A 52 -7.93 -1.61 4.92
N ALA A 53 -8.57 -2.70 5.34
CA ALA A 53 -8.24 -4.07 4.94
C ALA A 53 -9.51 -4.81 4.52
N SER A 54 -9.40 -5.75 3.60
CA SER A 54 -10.49 -6.67 3.30
C SER A 54 -10.85 -7.52 4.53
N ARG A 55 -12.11 -7.95 4.60
CA ARG A 55 -12.57 -8.85 5.69
C ARG A 55 -11.71 -10.11 5.77
N ASP A 56 -11.29 -10.64 4.61
CA ASP A 56 -10.43 -11.83 4.56
C ASP A 56 -9.07 -11.62 5.23
N ALA A 57 -8.49 -10.42 5.16
CA ALA A 57 -7.26 -10.09 5.88
C ALA A 57 -7.49 -10.11 7.41
N VAL A 58 -8.59 -9.53 7.87
CA VAL A 58 -8.98 -9.52 9.28
C VAL A 58 -9.23 -10.94 9.79
N GLU A 59 -9.99 -11.74 9.05
CA GLU A 59 -10.31 -13.12 9.44
C GLU A 59 -9.08 -14.03 9.37
N ALA A 60 -8.15 -13.80 8.43
CA ALA A 60 -6.88 -14.53 8.40
C ALA A 60 -6.06 -14.29 9.68
N LEU A 61 -5.96 -13.04 10.15
CA LEU A 61 -5.25 -12.70 11.38
C LEU A 61 -5.99 -13.16 12.66
N LYS A 62 -7.32 -13.22 12.65
CA LYS A 62 -8.08 -13.83 13.76
C LYS A 62 -7.79 -15.31 13.90
N ARG A 63 -7.66 -16.03 12.76
CA ARG A 63 -7.34 -17.46 12.76
C ARG A 63 -5.89 -17.74 13.13
N ASP A 64 -4.97 -16.90 12.65
CA ASP A 64 -3.55 -16.99 12.94
C ASP A 64 -2.96 -15.60 13.26
N PRO A 65 -2.86 -15.22 14.56
CA PRO A 65 -2.24 -13.97 14.97
C PRO A 65 -0.75 -13.84 14.61
N ARG A 66 -0.10 -14.97 14.29
CA ARG A 66 1.31 -15.00 13.84
C ARG A 66 1.45 -14.98 12.33
N LEU A 67 0.35 -14.83 11.61
CA LEU A 67 0.34 -14.76 10.16
C LEU A 67 1.46 -13.83 9.65
N GLN A 68 2.27 -14.35 8.73
CA GLN A 68 3.33 -13.59 8.07
C GLN A 68 3.00 -13.31 6.61
N GLU A 69 2.18 -14.15 5.99
CA GLU A 69 1.78 -14.04 4.59
C GLU A 69 0.25 -14.01 4.49
N PHE A 70 -0.27 -13.00 3.78
CA PHE A 70 -1.71 -12.89 3.52
C PHE A 70 -2.18 -13.84 2.42
N PRO A 71 -3.41 -14.34 2.51
CA PRO A 71 -4.04 -15.10 1.43
C PRO A 71 -4.15 -14.28 0.13
N VAL A 72 -4.13 -14.97 -1.00
CA VAL A 72 -4.45 -14.37 -2.30
C VAL A 72 -5.86 -13.78 -2.27
N GLY A 73 -6.03 -12.61 -2.90
CA GLY A 73 -7.29 -11.86 -2.91
C GLY A 73 -7.40 -10.79 -1.83
N VAL A 74 -6.57 -10.84 -0.79
CA VAL A 74 -6.54 -9.78 0.25
C VAL A 74 -6.26 -8.43 -0.39
N LEU A 75 -7.06 -7.43 -0.02
CA LEU A 75 -6.98 -6.05 -0.47
C LEU A 75 -6.75 -5.11 0.71
N PHE A 76 -5.80 -4.20 0.54
CA PHE A 76 -5.60 -3.05 1.40
C PHE A 76 -5.87 -1.76 0.65
N ALA A 77 -6.46 -0.78 1.36
CA ALA A 77 -6.67 0.55 0.84
C ALA A 77 -6.12 1.59 1.82
N LEU A 78 -5.49 2.62 1.26
CA LEU A 78 -4.92 3.74 1.96
C LEU A 78 -5.56 5.01 1.40
N ASP A 79 -6.50 5.60 2.15
CA ASP A 79 -7.17 6.86 1.77
C ASP A 79 -6.35 8.02 2.39
N VAL A 80 -5.72 8.83 1.55
CA VAL A 80 -4.77 9.87 1.95
C VAL A 80 -5.42 11.23 1.89
N TYR A 81 -5.28 12.00 2.95
CA TYR A 81 -5.78 13.36 3.09
C TYR A 81 -4.63 14.32 3.38
N SER A 82 -4.68 15.52 2.83
CA SER A 82 -3.85 16.63 3.30
C SER A 82 -4.42 17.23 4.59
N ALA A 83 -3.55 17.61 5.51
CA ALA A 83 -3.95 18.36 6.70
C ALA A 83 -4.16 19.82 6.35
N ARG A 84 -5.04 20.49 7.10
CA ARG A 84 -5.26 21.93 6.97
C ARG A 84 -4.04 22.71 7.47
N LEU A 85 -3.42 23.47 6.57
CA LEU A 85 -2.31 24.34 6.90
C LEU A 85 -2.84 25.61 7.58
N VAL A 86 -2.28 25.95 8.76
CA VAL A 86 -2.62 27.18 9.51
C VAL A 86 -1.51 28.22 9.49
N GLY A 87 -0.35 27.91 8.91
CA GLY A 87 0.77 28.83 8.77
C GLY A 87 2.12 28.14 8.74
N ARG A 88 3.17 28.93 8.99
CA ARG A 88 4.55 28.42 9.10
C ARG A 88 5.19 28.93 10.39
N ASP A 89 6.04 28.11 10.97
CA ASP A 89 6.87 28.54 12.10
C ASP A 89 7.75 29.74 11.69
N PRO A 90 7.75 30.82 12.44
CA PRO A 90 8.49 32.03 12.05
C PRO A 90 10.02 31.85 12.02
N LYS A 91 10.56 30.93 12.81
CA LYS A 91 12.00 30.67 12.91
C LYS A 91 12.47 29.59 11.96
N THR A 92 11.79 28.45 11.94
CA THR A 92 12.21 27.26 11.16
C THR A 92 11.59 27.21 9.78
N ARG A 93 10.54 28.02 9.51
CA ARG A 93 9.74 28.01 8.29
C ARG A 93 8.97 26.69 8.06
N ALA A 94 9.02 25.76 9.01
CA ALA A 94 8.28 24.50 8.95
C ALA A 94 6.77 24.75 8.87
N PRO A 95 6.01 23.94 8.11
CA PRO A 95 4.56 24.06 8.06
C PRO A 95 3.95 23.73 9.44
N ARG A 96 2.91 24.46 9.78
CA ARG A 96 2.09 24.22 10.99
C ARG A 96 0.69 23.82 10.54
N PHE A 97 0.22 22.71 11.06
CA PHE A 97 -1.08 22.15 10.75
C PHE A 97 -2.06 22.31 11.91
N GLU A 98 -3.34 22.43 11.57
CA GLU A 98 -4.42 22.42 12.56
C GLU A 98 -4.55 21.03 13.16
N VAL A 99 -4.70 20.97 14.48
CA VAL A 99 -4.93 19.73 15.23
C VAL A 99 -6.21 19.82 16.05
N THR A 100 -6.86 18.68 16.25
CA THR A 100 -8.01 18.54 17.16
C THR A 100 -7.55 18.60 18.62
N SER A 101 -8.50 18.63 19.57
CA SER A 101 -8.22 18.50 21.00
C SER A 101 -7.62 17.15 21.41
N GLN A 102 -7.59 16.18 20.51
CA GLN A 102 -6.99 14.85 20.70
C GLN A 102 -5.67 14.70 19.92
N ASP A 103 -5.05 15.82 19.51
CA ASP A 103 -3.81 15.89 18.72
C ASP A 103 -3.86 15.18 17.36
N HIS A 104 -5.05 15.01 16.78
CA HIS A 104 -5.21 14.51 15.44
C HIS A 104 -5.18 15.65 14.41
N LEU A 105 -4.57 15.41 13.25
CA LEU A 105 -4.58 16.39 12.17
C LEU A 105 -6.00 16.67 11.67
N VAL A 106 -6.36 17.94 11.55
CA VAL A 106 -7.60 18.35 10.87
C VAL A 106 -7.38 18.26 9.38
N ARG A 107 -8.20 17.46 8.71
CA ARG A 107 -8.08 17.16 7.27
C ARG A 107 -8.63 18.26 6.40
N SER A 108 -7.95 18.55 5.30
CA SER A 108 -8.55 19.25 4.16
C SER A 108 -9.58 18.35 3.47
N LYS A 109 -10.64 18.97 2.92
CA LYS A 109 -11.65 18.22 2.17
C LYS A 109 -11.30 18.05 0.69
N ASP A 110 -10.39 18.87 0.18
CA ASP A 110 -10.20 19.06 -1.26
C ASP A 110 -9.05 18.24 -1.86
N GLU A 111 -8.17 17.75 -1.00
CA GLU A 111 -6.99 17.00 -1.47
C GLU A 111 -6.96 15.61 -0.85
N ARG A 112 -7.17 14.60 -1.66
CA ARG A 112 -7.02 13.21 -1.25
C ARG A 112 -6.71 12.29 -2.42
N THR A 113 -6.04 11.19 -2.11
CA THR A 113 -5.75 10.11 -3.05
C THR A 113 -6.06 8.77 -2.41
N LEU A 114 -6.46 7.79 -3.21
CA LEU A 114 -6.65 6.41 -2.78
C LEU A 114 -5.53 5.55 -3.35
N HIS A 115 -4.79 4.87 -2.49
CA HIS A 115 -3.79 3.88 -2.88
C HIS A 115 -4.29 2.50 -2.51
N LEU A 116 -4.09 1.54 -3.41
CA LEU A 116 -4.54 0.16 -3.26
C LEU A 116 -3.37 -0.80 -3.41
N MET A 117 -3.41 -1.90 -2.66
CA MET A 117 -2.56 -3.07 -2.90
C MET A 117 -3.36 -4.35 -2.72
N GLN A 118 -3.24 -5.28 -3.65
CA GLN A 118 -3.93 -6.56 -3.64
C GLN A 118 -2.96 -7.71 -3.78
N LYS A 119 -3.10 -8.72 -2.93
CA LYS A 119 -2.36 -9.97 -3.04
C LYS A 119 -2.87 -10.76 -4.24
N ILE A 120 -2.00 -11.01 -5.22
CA ILE A 120 -2.37 -11.68 -6.49
C ILE A 120 -1.79 -13.08 -6.63
N GLN A 121 -0.72 -13.39 -5.89
CA GLN A 121 -0.07 -14.69 -5.89
C GLN A 121 0.44 -15.04 -4.49
N PRO A 122 0.57 -16.34 -4.16
CA PRO A 122 1.19 -16.76 -2.91
C PRO A 122 2.70 -16.45 -2.90
N GLY A 123 3.28 -16.44 -1.70
CA GLY A 123 4.70 -16.17 -1.47
C GLY A 123 5.02 -14.72 -1.13
N PHE A 124 6.23 -14.48 -0.65
CA PHE A 124 6.72 -13.16 -0.29
C PHE A 124 7.30 -12.42 -1.50
N GLY A 125 7.23 -11.11 -1.45
CA GLY A 125 7.84 -10.23 -2.44
C GLY A 125 6.86 -9.44 -3.27
N SER A 126 7.38 -8.39 -3.89
CA SER A 126 6.59 -7.38 -4.61
C SER A 126 5.84 -7.92 -5.83
N GLN A 127 6.38 -8.95 -6.48
CA GLN A 127 5.76 -9.61 -7.63
C GLN A 127 4.43 -10.30 -7.30
N ASN A 128 4.16 -10.53 -6.01
CA ASN A 128 2.96 -11.19 -5.53
C ASN A 128 1.83 -10.20 -5.18
N TRP A 129 2.07 -8.91 -5.41
CA TRP A 129 1.14 -7.83 -5.14
C TRP A 129 0.91 -6.98 -6.37
N ALA A 130 -0.34 -6.61 -6.62
CA ALA A 130 -0.74 -5.57 -7.55
C ALA A 130 -0.97 -4.26 -6.79
N PHE A 131 -0.67 -3.12 -7.44
CA PHE A 131 -0.82 -1.79 -6.86
C PHE A 131 -1.68 -0.91 -7.76
N GLY A 132 -2.37 0.05 -7.16
CA GLY A 132 -3.14 1.06 -7.86
C GLY A 132 -3.20 2.36 -7.08
N GLY A 133 -3.31 3.48 -7.79
CA GLY A 133 -3.55 4.79 -7.21
C GLY A 133 -4.68 5.47 -7.97
N PHE A 134 -5.58 6.14 -7.25
CA PHE A 134 -6.78 6.73 -7.83
C PHE A 134 -7.13 8.06 -7.17
N ASP A 135 -7.76 8.93 -7.93
CA ASP A 135 -8.58 9.99 -7.40
C ASP A 135 -9.89 9.37 -6.86
N PRO A 136 -10.17 9.47 -5.55
CA PRO A 136 -11.35 8.81 -4.97
C PRO A 136 -12.67 9.50 -5.32
N VAL A 137 -12.66 10.69 -5.92
CA VAL A 137 -13.85 11.42 -6.35
C VAL A 137 -14.22 11.02 -7.78
N THR A 138 -13.25 11.04 -8.69
CA THR A 138 -13.46 10.73 -10.12
C THR A 138 -13.28 9.26 -10.46
N ALA A 139 -12.62 8.51 -9.58
CA ALA A 139 -12.17 7.13 -9.80
C ALA A 139 -11.13 7.00 -10.94
N GLU A 140 -10.56 8.12 -11.39
CA GLU A 140 -9.52 8.10 -12.40
C GLU A 140 -8.20 7.61 -11.82
N PRO A 141 -7.43 6.81 -12.57
CA PRO A 141 -6.10 6.42 -12.15
C PRO A 141 -5.19 7.65 -12.01
N LEU A 142 -4.44 7.69 -10.91
CA LEU A 142 -3.39 8.68 -10.76
C LEU A 142 -2.29 8.42 -11.79
N LYS A 143 -1.73 9.47 -12.36
CA LYS A 143 -0.52 9.42 -13.20
C LYS A 143 0.72 9.15 -12.34
N LEU A 144 0.69 8.04 -11.60
CA LEU A 144 1.87 7.59 -10.86
C LEU A 144 2.90 7.10 -11.88
N GLN A 145 4.13 7.52 -11.73
CA GLN A 145 5.23 7.02 -12.57
C GLN A 145 5.57 5.59 -12.18
N LEU A 146 4.59 4.70 -12.17
CA LEU A 146 4.73 3.26 -12.11
C LEU A 146 4.41 2.52 -10.82
N PRO A 147 4.16 1.22 -10.98
CA PRO A 147 4.37 0.25 -9.90
C PRO A 147 5.73 0.40 -9.20
N GLY A 148 6.77 0.95 -9.90
CA GLY A 148 8.12 1.12 -9.36
C GLY A 148 8.18 1.92 -8.06
N ASP A 149 7.52 3.07 -7.97
CA ASP A 149 7.56 3.89 -6.76
C ASP A 149 6.84 3.22 -5.59
N CYS A 150 5.70 2.56 -5.85
CA CYS A 150 4.99 1.78 -4.83
C CYS A 150 5.84 0.60 -4.37
N LEU A 151 6.44 -0.12 -5.32
CA LEU A 151 7.25 -1.31 -5.07
C LEU A 151 8.49 -1.01 -4.25
N LEU A 152 9.25 0.04 -4.61
CA LEU A 152 10.47 0.43 -3.89
C LEU A 152 10.17 0.77 -2.43
N CYS A 153 9.10 1.50 -2.17
CA CYS A 153 8.67 1.81 -0.81
C CYS A 153 8.26 0.54 -0.06
N HIS A 154 7.42 -0.30 -0.66
CA HIS A 154 6.89 -1.50 -0.02
C HIS A 154 7.91 -2.63 0.17
N GLN A 155 9.04 -2.64 -0.58
CA GLN A 155 10.14 -3.58 -0.36
C GLN A 155 10.70 -3.52 1.07
N ALA A 156 10.68 -2.36 1.72
CA ALA A 156 11.09 -2.23 3.12
C ALA A 156 10.18 -3.00 4.09
N ALA A 157 8.98 -3.40 3.67
CA ALA A 157 8.00 -4.15 4.46
C ALA A 157 7.87 -5.62 4.03
N VAL A 158 8.86 -6.18 3.30
CA VAL A 158 8.81 -7.56 2.79
C VAL A 158 8.58 -8.60 3.90
N MET A 159 9.16 -8.39 5.07
CA MET A 159 9.01 -9.28 6.23
C MET A 159 7.61 -9.28 6.85
N SER A 160 6.78 -8.31 6.51
CA SER A 160 5.36 -8.21 6.87
C SER A 160 4.47 -8.30 5.64
N ASP A 161 4.88 -9.11 4.68
CA ASP A 161 4.20 -9.34 3.40
C ASP A 161 3.81 -8.03 2.70
N MET A 162 4.77 -7.12 2.59
CA MET A 162 4.64 -5.79 1.97
C MET A 162 3.68 -4.82 2.72
N ALA A 163 3.09 -5.24 3.84
CA ALA A 163 2.15 -4.43 4.60
C ALA A 163 2.83 -3.68 5.76
N PHE A 164 3.20 -2.42 5.57
CA PHE A 164 3.80 -1.58 6.62
C PHE A 164 2.96 -1.51 7.91
N SER A 165 1.65 -1.63 7.79
CA SER A 165 0.69 -1.48 8.88
C SER A 165 0.27 -2.80 9.52
N MET A 166 0.99 -3.90 9.29
CA MET A 166 0.69 -5.22 9.85
C MET A 166 0.48 -5.17 11.38
N ASN A 167 1.34 -4.45 12.10
CA ASN A 167 1.23 -4.33 13.55
C ASN A 167 -0.03 -3.56 14.00
N LEU A 168 -0.45 -2.54 13.24
CA LEU A 168 -1.71 -1.83 13.51
C LEU A 168 -2.91 -2.74 13.27
N LEU A 169 -2.89 -3.50 12.18
CA LEU A 169 -3.96 -4.45 11.88
C LEU A 169 -4.04 -5.56 12.94
N LYS A 170 -2.91 -6.11 13.39
CA LYS A 170 -2.87 -7.09 14.50
C LYS A 170 -3.47 -6.51 15.79
N ARG A 171 -3.13 -5.27 16.15
CA ARG A 171 -3.71 -4.59 17.33
C ARG A 171 -5.21 -4.35 17.17
N PHE A 172 -5.66 -3.95 15.98
CA PHE A 172 -7.08 -3.83 15.67
C PHE A 172 -7.80 -5.16 15.85
N VAL A 173 -7.27 -6.25 15.31
CA VAL A 173 -7.86 -7.59 15.44
C VAL A 173 -7.96 -8.02 16.91
N ALA A 174 -6.95 -7.70 17.71
CA ALA A 174 -6.93 -8.05 19.14
C ALA A 174 -7.89 -7.20 20.00
N SER A 175 -8.08 -5.91 19.65
CA SER A 175 -8.86 -4.97 20.49
C SER A 175 -10.27 -4.68 19.96
N GLY A 176 -10.52 -4.90 18.67
CA GLY A 176 -11.73 -4.46 17.97
C GLY A 176 -11.82 -2.96 17.75
N ALA A 177 -10.81 -2.18 18.19
CA ALA A 177 -10.81 -0.72 18.10
C ALA A 177 -9.89 -0.21 17.00
N VAL A 178 -10.35 0.81 16.24
CA VAL A 178 -9.52 1.49 15.24
C VAL A 178 -8.29 2.07 15.92
N GLN A 179 -7.11 1.75 15.38
CA GLN A 179 -5.83 2.18 15.93
C GLN A 179 -5.51 3.59 15.47
N TYR A 180 -4.89 4.38 16.33
CA TYR A 180 -4.32 5.67 15.97
C TYR A 180 -2.80 5.65 16.11
N SER A 181 -2.10 6.25 15.14
CA SER A 181 -0.64 6.39 15.17
C SER A 181 -0.22 7.74 14.60
N PHE A 182 0.82 8.33 15.19
CA PHE A 182 1.48 9.52 14.66
C PHE A 182 2.90 9.17 14.20
N CYS A 183 3.27 9.60 12.99
CA CYS A 183 4.61 9.42 12.43
C CYS A 183 5.37 10.75 12.47
N PRO A 184 6.33 10.92 13.41
CA PRO A 184 7.03 12.18 13.59
C PRO A 184 8.07 12.48 12.52
N GLN A 185 8.48 11.49 11.71
CA GLN A 185 9.57 11.64 10.73
C GLN A 185 9.13 11.25 9.33
N PRO A 186 8.63 12.17 8.49
CA PRO A 186 8.36 11.90 7.09
C PRO A 186 9.68 11.66 6.35
N GLY A 187 9.72 10.65 5.50
CA GLY A 187 10.79 10.46 4.52
C GLY A 187 12.02 9.66 4.97
N ARG A 188 12.12 9.21 6.22
CA ARG A 188 13.07 8.14 6.55
C ARG A 188 12.45 6.78 6.26
N GLN A 189 13.23 5.90 5.61
CA GLN A 189 12.85 4.51 5.30
C GLN A 189 12.67 3.60 6.54
N SER A 190 12.77 4.14 7.76
CA SER A 190 12.38 3.42 8.95
C SER A 190 10.86 3.28 8.96
N SER A 191 10.39 2.05 8.99
CA SER A 191 8.97 1.73 9.13
C SER A 191 8.36 2.61 10.24
N PRO A 192 7.33 3.43 9.96
CA PRO A 192 6.65 4.23 10.99
C PRO A 192 5.95 3.34 12.03
N PHE A 193 6.11 2.04 11.93
CA PHE A 193 5.35 1.03 12.67
C PHE A 193 6.24 0.01 13.40
N GLN A 194 7.54 0.31 13.55
CA GLN A 194 8.42 -0.46 14.42
C GLN A 194 8.18 -0.12 15.89
#